data_e649ce606ac5d4570c417d2081e944e8
#
_entry.id   e649ce606ac5d4570c417d2081e944e8
#
_cell.length_a   1.000
_cell.length_b   1.000
_cell.length_c   1.000
_cell.angle_alpha   90.00
_cell.angle_beta   90.00
_cell.angle_gamma   90.00
#
_symmetry.space_group_name_H-M   'P 1'
#
loop_
_entity.id
_entity.type
_entity.pdbx_description
1 polymer ?
#
loop_
_entity_poly.entity_id
_entity_poly.type
_entity_poly.pdbx_seq_one_letter_code
_entity_poly.pdbx_strand_id
1 'polypeptide(L)'
;VRRLIAGPDGVFICDDCVDICKAMVDETNEKDKTAEVPLKKPAEIKEELDKYIVGQDKAKKVLSVAVYNHYKRINSLVKAKKTDDGVEIEKSNILLLGPTGCGKTLLARTLAKVLNVPFATSDATTLTEAGYVGEDVENILLKLIQNADYDIDRAQRGIIYICLLYTSDAADDR
;
A
#
# COMPACT_ATOMS: atom_id res chain seq x y z
N VAL A 1 38.35 1.61 25.19
CA VAL A 1 37.92 0.22 25.42
C VAL A 1 37.87 -0.03 26.90
N ARG A 2 36.69 -0.09 27.50
CA ARG A 2 36.52 -0.24 28.96
C ARG A 2 36.30 -1.69 29.37
N ARG A 3 35.74 -2.52 28.47
CA ARG A 3 35.47 -3.94 28.71
C ARG A 3 35.71 -4.75 27.45
N LEU A 4 36.26 -5.95 27.62
CA LEU A 4 36.42 -6.96 26.58
C LEU A 4 35.53 -8.15 26.94
N ILE A 5 34.71 -8.62 26.01
CA ILE A 5 33.85 -9.78 26.13
C ILE A 5 34.52 -10.90 25.33
N ALA A 6 34.79 -12.00 25.99
CA ALA A 6 35.38 -13.19 25.35
C ALA A 6 34.27 -13.99 24.65
N GLY A 7 34.47 -14.29 23.37
CA GLY A 7 33.66 -15.20 22.59
C GLY A 7 34.30 -16.61 22.51
N PRO A 8 33.65 -17.56 21.83
CA PRO A 8 34.23 -18.87 21.54
C PRO A 8 35.51 -18.72 20.68
N ASP A 9 36.41 -19.69 20.74
CA ASP A 9 37.63 -19.75 19.94
C ASP A 9 38.64 -18.59 20.13
N GLY A 10 38.62 -17.93 21.30
CA GLY A 10 39.60 -16.89 21.62
C GLY A 10 39.36 -15.54 20.94
N VAL A 11 38.16 -15.30 20.39
CA VAL A 11 37.74 -14.02 19.84
C VAL A 11 37.29 -13.11 20.97
N PHE A 12 37.70 -11.84 20.89
CA PHE A 12 37.28 -10.81 21.84
C PHE A 12 36.56 -9.66 21.13
N ILE A 13 35.46 -9.16 21.71
CA ILE A 13 34.76 -8.00 21.24
C ILE A 13 34.76 -6.92 22.34
N CYS A 14 35.00 -5.65 21.98
CA CYS A 14 34.96 -4.55 22.95
C CYS A 14 33.54 -3.96 23.07
N ASP A 15 33.30 -3.25 24.17
CA ASP A 15 32.05 -2.55 24.44
C ASP A 15 31.65 -1.58 23.31
N ASP A 16 32.60 -0.82 22.76
CA ASP A 16 32.33 0.10 21.65
C ASP A 16 31.84 -0.66 20.38
N CYS A 17 32.43 -1.82 20.08
CA CYS A 17 31.98 -2.65 18.96
C CYS A 17 30.59 -3.27 19.20
N VAL A 18 30.27 -3.64 20.44
CA VAL A 18 28.93 -4.13 20.79
C VAL A 18 27.89 -3.04 20.58
N ASP A 19 28.18 -1.81 20.98
CA ASP A 19 27.28 -0.66 20.80
C ASP A 19 27.05 -0.33 19.32
N ILE A 20 28.11 -0.40 18.50
CA ILE A 20 27.98 -0.25 17.04
C ILE A 20 27.12 -1.37 16.43
N CYS A 21 27.39 -2.62 16.78
CA CYS A 21 26.60 -3.75 16.31
C CYS A 21 25.12 -3.63 16.74
N LYS A 22 24.88 -3.20 17.97
CA LYS A 22 23.53 -2.97 18.47
C LYS A 22 22.82 -1.84 17.70
N ALA A 23 23.48 -0.72 17.45
CA ALA A 23 22.92 0.36 16.64
C ALA A 23 22.56 -0.12 15.22
N MET A 24 23.42 -0.92 14.57
CA MET A 24 23.13 -1.51 13.25
C MET A 24 21.93 -2.46 13.28
N VAL A 25 21.81 -3.27 14.32
CA VAL A 25 20.66 -4.19 14.50
C VAL A 25 19.39 -3.40 14.79
N ASP A 26 19.48 -2.33 15.58
CA ASP A 26 18.32 -1.49 15.89
C ASP A 26 17.83 -0.72 14.67
N GLU A 27 18.74 -0.21 13.80
CA GLU A 27 18.37 0.39 12.51
C GLU A 27 17.65 -0.59 11.56
N THR A 28 18.08 -1.85 11.52
CA THR A 28 17.40 -2.88 10.73
C THR A 28 16.04 -3.22 11.32
N ASN A 29 15.93 -3.30 12.64
CA ASN A 29 14.66 -3.53 13.34
C ASN A 29 13.67 -2.36 13.22
N GLU A 30 14.16 -1.12 13.11
CA GLU A 30 13.30 0.05 12.85
C GLU A 30 12.75 0.03 11.42
N LYS A 31 13.53 -0.39 10.43
CA LYS A 31 13.04 -0.61 9.06
C LYS A 31 11.95 -1.69 9.01
N ASP A 32 12.10 -2.76 9.77
CA ASP A 32 11.07 -3.81 9.89
C ASP A 32 9.81 -3.32 10.63
N LYS A 33 9.93 -2.38 11.59
CA LYS A 33 8.78 -1.79 12.30
C LYS A 33 8.01 -0.78 11.44
N THR A 34 8.64 -0.14 10.46
CA THR A 34 7.94 0.74 9.49
C THR A 34 7.08 -0.05 8.51
N ALA A 35 7.12 -1.38 8.58
CA ALA A 35 6.33 -2.26 7.74
C ALA A 35 4.82 -2.30 8.08
N GLU A 36 4.36 -1.83 9.23
CA GLU A 36 2.93 -1.80 9.55
C GLU A 36 2.28 -0.48 9.11
N VAL A 37 1.25 -0.57 8.27
CA VAL A 37 0.40 0.59 7.97
C VAL A 37 -0.47 0.86 9.21
N PRO A 38 -0.47 2.08 9.77
CA PRO A 38 -1.34 2.41 10.89
C PRO A 38 -2.80 2.24 10.46
N LEU A 39 -3.45 1.22 11.01
CA LEU A 39 -4.80 0.83 10.61
C LEU A 39 -5.82 1.70 11.33
N LYS A 40 -6.28 2.76 10.68
CA LYS A 40 -7.42 3.57 11.13
C LYS A 40 -8.71 2.75 11.03
N LYS A 41 -9.64 2.92 11.96
CA LYS A 41 -10.97 2.28 11.89
C LYS A 41 -11.78 2.81 10.69
N PRO A 42 -12.70 2.03 10.12
CA PRO A 42 -13.51 2.46 8.98
C PRO A 42 -14.28 3.77 9.21
N ALA A 43 -14.75 4.00 10.46
CA ALA A 43 -15.40 5.25 10.83
C ALA A 43 -14.46 6.45 10.73
N GLU A 44 -13.23 6.32 11.23
CA GLU A 44 -12.20 7.36 11.17
C GLU A 44 -11.79 7.66 9.72
N ILE A 45 -11.65 6.61 8.89
CA ILE A 45 -11.36 6.79 7.45
C ILE A 45 -12.49 7.57 6.79
N LYS A 46 -13.75 7.22 7.09
CA LYS A 46 -14.92 7.95 6.55
C LYS A 46 -14.92 9.41 6.98
N GLU A 47 -14.71 9.70 8.25
CA GLU A 47 -14.64 11.08 8.78
C GLU A 47 -13.54 11.90 8.10
N GLU A 48 -12.39 11.31 7.85
CA GLU A 48 -11.32 11.98 7.09
C GLU A 48 -11.74 12.24 5.64
N LEU A 49 -12.41 11.29 4.98
CA LEU A 49 -12.95 11.49 3.63
C LEU A 49 -14.03 12.59 3.59
N ASP A 50 -14.86 12.70 4.64
CA ASP A 50 -15.91 13.70 4.75
C ASP A 50 -15.35 15.14 4.78
N LYS A 51 -14.12 15.33 5.23
CA LYS A 51 -13.43 16.64 5.22
C LYS A 51 -13.12 17.15 3.82
N TYR A 52 -12.96 16.25 2.85
CA TYR A 52 -12.53 16.59 1.48
C TYR A 52 -13.61 16.37 0.43
N ILE A 53 -14.59 15.51 0.68
CA ILE A 53 -15.57 15.05 -0.29
C ILE A 53 -16.97 15.26 0.27
N VAL A 54 -17.76 16.06 -0.42
CA VAL A 54 -19.16 16.33 -0.07
C VAL A 54 -20.05 15.23 -0.66
N GLY A 55 -20.99 14.70 0.15
CA GLY A 55 -21.92 13.67 -0.29
C GLY A 55 -21.26 12.29 -0.45
N GLN A 56 -21.88 11.41 -1.25
CA GLN A 56 -21.37 10.06 -1.54
C GLN A 56 -21.20 9.15 -0.31
N ASP A 57 -22.03 9.31 0.73
CA ASP A 57 -21.88 8.61 2.02
C ASP A 57 -21.84 7.08 1.90
N LYS A 58 -22.67 6.53 1.00
CA LYS A 58 -22.69 5.07 0.76
C LYS A 58 -21.36 4.58 0.19
N ALA A 59 -20.82 5.27 -0.81
CA ALA A 59 -19.56 4.92 -1.45
C ALA A 59 -18.39 5.05 -0.45
N LYS A 60 -18.35 6.13 0.35
CA LYS A 60 -17.34 6.33 1.38
C LYS A 60 -17.35 5.23 2.44
N LYS A 61 -18.54 4.83 2.92
CA LYS A 61 -18.66 3.72 3.89
C LYS A 61 -18.12 2.42 3.34
N VAL A 62 -18.56 2.02 2.15
CA VAL A 62 -18.13 0.77 1.50
C VAL A 62 -16.62 0.79 1.27
N LEU A 63 -16.11 1.90 0.73
CA LEU A 63 -14.68 2.06 0.45
C LEU A 63 -13.83 2.01 1.73
N SER A 64 -14.27 2.67 2.81
CA SER A 64 -13.57 2.66 4.09
C SER A 64 -13.46 1.26 4.69
N VAL A 65 -14.53 0.46 4.59
CA VAL A 65 -14.53 -0.94 5.07
C VAL A 65 -13.65 -1.82 4.20
N ALA A 66 -13.76 -1.71 2.87
CA ALA A 66 -12.97 -2.50 1.94
C ALA A 66 -11.47 -2.28 2.11
N VAL A 67 -11.07 -1.01 2.25
CA VAL A 67 -9.68 -0.62 2.46
C VAL A 67 -9.17 -1.06 3.83
N TYR A 68 -9.98 -0.92 4.89
CA TYR A 68 -9.64 -1.45 6.21
C TYR A 68 -9.35 -2.96 6.14
N ASN A 69 -10.22 -3.73 5.50
CA ASN A 69 -10.02 -5.17 5.34
C ASN A 69 -8.75 -5.49 4.55
N HIS A 70 -8.48 -4.73 3.48
CA HIS A 70 -7.27 -4.89 2.68
C HIS A 70 -5.98 -4.71 3.51
N TYR A 71 -5.86 -3.60 4.24
CA TYR A 71 -4.67 -3.34 5.06
C TYR A 71 -4.59 -4.23 6.30
N LYS A 72 -5.73 -4.62 6.87
CA LYS A 72 -5.77 -5.64 7.92
C LYS A 72 -5.18 -6.96 7.43
N ARG A 73 -5.52 -7.36 6.19
CA ARG A 73 -4.94 -8.53 5.55
C ARG A 73 -3.42 -8.39 5.37
N ILE A 74 -2.94 -7.26 4.83
CA ILE A 74 -1.51 -7.02 4.65
C ILE A 74 -0.78 -7.11 6.00
N ASN A 75 -1.29 -6.45 7.02
CA ASN A 75 -0.69 -6.49 8.35
C ASN A 75 -0.74 -7.89 8.98
N SER A 76 -1.78 -8.69 8.70
CA SER A 76 -1.85 -10.08 9.18
C SER A 76 -0.83 -10.98 8.49
N LEU A 77 -0.57 -10.80 7.19
CA LEU A 77 0.46 -11.54 6.46
C LEU A 77 1.87 -11.24 6.99
N VAL A 78 2.13 -10.00 7.40
CA VAL A 78 3.39 -9.63 8.06
C VAL A 78 3.51 -10.30 9.44
N LYS A 79 2.39 -10.45 10.16
CA LYS A 79 2.33 -11.09 11.49
C LYS A 79 2.22 -12.61 11.44
N ALA A 80 1.70 -13.19 10.35
CA ALA A 80 1.40 -14.63 10.21
C ALA A 80 2.63 -15.56 10.29
N LYS A 81 3.83 -15.02 10.43
CA LYS A 81 4.96 -15.83 10.94
C LYS A 81 4.74 -16.35 12.37
N LYS A 82 3.63 -15.99 13.05
CA LYS A 82 3.43 -16.31 14.48
C LYS A 82 2.10 -16.99 14.87
N THR A 83 1.04 -16.94 14.04
CA THR A 83 -0.25 -17.57 14.37
C THR A 83 -0.97 -17.99 13.10
N ASP A 84 -0.97 -19.29 12.84
CA ASP A 84 -1.76 -19.91 11.77
C ASP A 84 -3.15 -20.24 12.32
N ASP A 85 -4.07 -19.28 12.25
CA ASP A 85 -5.48 -19.48 12.63
C ASP A 85 -6.31 -20.10 11.47
N GLY A 86 -5.67 -20.50 10.37
CA GLY A 86 -6.34 -21.15 9.24
C GLY A 86 -7.34 -20.29 8.47
N VAL A 87 -7.44 -18.98 8.78
CA VAL A 87 -8.35 -18.06 8.09
C VAL A 87 -7.59 -17.25 7.04
N GLU A 88 -7.79 -17.56 5.77
CA GLU A 88 -7.29 -16.74 4.66
C GLU A 88 -8.26 -15.62 4.33
N ILE A 89 -7.78 -14.38 4.41
CA ILE A 89 -8.52 -13.20 3.94
C ILE A 89 -8.17 -13.00 2.46
N GLU A 90 -9.13 -13.16 1.57
CA GLU A 90 -8.92 -13.01 0.13
C GLU A 90 -8.59 -11.55 -0.25
N LYS A 91 -7.78 -11.42 -1.33
CA LYS A 91 -7.49 -10.12 -1.93
C LYS A 91 -8.70 -9.70 -2.77
N SER A 92 -9.22 -8.50 -2.53
CA SER A 92 -10.31 -7.92 -3.32
C SER A 92 -9.87 -6.64 -4.02
N ASN A 93 -10.29 -6.48 -5.28
CA ASN A 93 -10.19 -5.22 -6.00
C ASN A 93 -11.52 -4.48 -5.88
N ILE A 94 -11.48 -3.14 -5.99
CA ILE A 94 -12.66 -2.29 -5.85
C ILE A 94 -12.99 -1.70 -7.21
N LEU A 95 -14.23 -1.88 -7.68
CA LEU A 95 -14.75 -1.26 -8.89
C LEU A 95 -15.61 -0.05 -8.51
N LEU A 96 -15.26 1.13 -9.06
CA LEU A 96 -16.00 2.37 -8.90
C LEU A 96 -16.77 2.68 -10.18
N LEU A 97 -18.11 2.57 -10.12
CA LEU A 97 -19.02 2.86 -11.22
C LEU A 97 -19.73 4.20 -11.00
N GLY A 98 -19.91 4.94 -12.07
CA GLY A 98 -20.64 6.22 -12.04
C GLY A 98 -20.28 7.13 -13.21
N PRO A 99 -21.08 8.17 -13.47
CA PRO A 99 -20.88 9.10 -14.58
C PRO A 99 -19.56 9.87 -14.45
N THR A 100 -19.10 10.43 -15.56
CA THR A 100 -17.94 11.31 -15.57
C THR A 100 -18.19 12.54 -14.67
N GLY A 101 -17.18 12.96 -13.92
CA GLY A 101 -17.29 14.11 -13.01
C GLY A 101 -17.88 13.79 -11.62
N CYS A 102 -18.37 12.59 -11.35
CA CYS A 102 -18.93 12.25 -10.02
C CYS A 102 -17.88 12.05 -8.90
N GLY A 103 -16.59 12.30 -9.18
CA GLY A 103 -15.53 12.30 -8.15
C GLY A 103 -14.84 10.97 -7.90
N LYS A 104 -14.96 9.96 -8.76
CA LYS A 104 -14.30 8.63 -8.59
C LYS A 104 -12.79 8.74 -8.33
N THR A 105 -12.09 9.48 -9.19
CA THR A 105 -10.64 9.68 -9.08
C THR A 105 -10.28 10.50 -7.83
N LEU A 106 -11.08 11.51 -7.50
CA LEU A 106 -10.89 12.31 -6.29
C LEU A 106 -11.01 11.43 -5.03
N LEU A 107 -12.03 10.56 -5.01
CA LEU A 107 -12.25 9.63 -3.90
C LEU A 107 -11.04 8.70 -3.67
N ALA A 108 -10.52 8.09 -4.75
CA ALA A 108 -9.35 7.20 -4.68
C ALA A 108 -8.08 7.94 -4.25
N ARG A 109 -7.83 9.14 -4.80
CA ARG A 109 -6.68 9.97 -4.46
C ARG A 109 -6.72 10.45 -3.01
N THR A 110 -7.89 10.91 -2.54
CA THR A 110 -8.07 11.36 -1.16
C THR A 110 -7.88 10.20 -0.19
N LEU A 111 -8.37 9.01 -0.53
CA LEU A 111 -8.16 7.80 0.26
C LEU A 111 -6.67 7.48 0.44
N ALA A 112 -5.90 7.48 -0.64
CA ALA A 112 -4.46 7.25 -0.58
C ALA A 112 -3.75 8.28 0.32
N LYS A 113 -4.19 9.56 0.25
CA LYS A 113 -3.68 10.63 1.12
C LYS A 113 -4.02 10.39 2.60
N VAL A 114 -5.26 9.98 2.91
CA VAL A 114 -5.72 9.68 4.28
C VAL A 114 -4.95 8.52 4.89
N LEU A 115 -4.60 7.53 4.07
CA LEU A 115 -3.83 6.35 4.46
C LEU A 115 -2.31 6.57 4.43
N ASN A 116 -1.87 7.71 3.88
CA ASN A 116 -0.46 8.03 3.68
C ASN A 116 0.31 6.95 2.89
N VAL A 117 -0.29 6.49 1.79
CA VAL A 117 0.30 5.47 0.91
C VAL A 117 0.56 6.05 -0.48
N PRO A 118 1.54 5.53 -1.24
CA PRO A 118 1.79 5.93 -2.61
C PRO A 118 0.57 5.72 -3.50
N PHE A 119 0.36 6.63 -4.46
CA PHE A 119 -0.78 6.61 -5.35
C PHE A 119 -0.34 6.77 -6.80
N ALA A 120 -0.73 5.85 -7.66
CA ALA A 120 -0.53 5.96 -9.11
C ALA A 120 -1.86 5.91 -9.85
N THR A 121 -1.95 6.66 -10.93
CA THR A 121 -3.10 6.63 -11.84
C THR A 121 -2.65 6.21 -13.22
N SER A 122 -3.44 5.40 -13.90
CA SER A 122 -3.29 5.10 -15.31
C SER A 122 -4.64 5.12 -16.00
N ASP A 123 -4.60 5.35 -17.31
CA ASP A 123 -5.76 5.29 -18.17
C ASP A 123 -5.78 3.93 -18.87
N ALA A 124 -6.88 3.19 -18.75
CA ALA A 124 -7.00 1.88 -19.37
C ALA A 124 -6.98 1.95 -20.91
N THR A 125 -7.34 3.10 -21.49
CA THR A 125 -7.33 3.28 -22.94
C THR A 125 -5.93 3.39 -23.54
N THR A 126 -4.94 3.75 -22.73
CA THR A 126 -3.53 3.84 -23.14
C THR A 126 -2.75 2.56 -22.90
N LEU A 127 -3.37 1.60 -22.16
CA LEU A 127 -2.74 0.32 -21.84
C LEU A 127 -2.80 -0.61 -23.06
N THR A 128 -1.65 -1.04 -23.53
CA THR A 128 -1.50 -2.01 -24.62
C THR A 128 -0.76 -3.25 -24.14
N GLU A 129 -0.94 -4.35 -24.85
CA GLU A 129 -0.11 -5.53 -24.62
C GLU A 129 1.35 -5.23 -24.96
N ALA A 130 2.26 -5.88 -24.25
CA ALA A 130 3.70 -5.69 -24.44
C ALA A 130 4.11 -5.84 -25.91
N GLY A 131 4.73 -4.78 -26.47
CA GLY A 131 5.18 -4.74 -27.86
C GLY A 131 4.30 -3.94 -28.83
N TYR A 132 3.17 -3.38 -28.39
CA TYR A 132 2.39 -2.41 -29.17
C TYR A 132 2.64 -0.98 -28.69
N VAL A 133 2.33 0.00 -29.54
CA VAL A 133 2.50 1.43 -29.21
C VAL A 133 1.47 1.83 -28.15
N GLY A 134 1.92 2.03 -26.93
CA GLY A 134 1.08 2.43 -25.78
C GLY A 134 1.86 2.42 -24.46
N GLU A 135 1.19 2.70 -23.35
CA GLU A 135 1.79 2.54 -22.02
C GLU A 135 1.75 1.06 -21.62
N ASP A 136 2.90 0.46 -21.35
CA ASP A 136 2.98 -0.88 -20.79
C ASP A 136 2.49 -0.90 -19.34
N VAL A 137 1.91 -2.02 -18.91
CA VAL A 137 1.47 -2.23 -17.52
C VAL A 137 2.62 -2.00 -16.54
N GLU A 138 3.85 -2.27 -16.95
CA GLU A 138 5.08 -2.03 -16.18
C GLU A 138 5.29 -0.55 -15.85
N ASN A 139 4.88 0.37 -16.73
CA ASN A 139 4.97 1.81 -16.49
C ASN A 139 4.09 2.27 -15.32
N ILE A 140 2.97 1.60 -15.05
CA ILE A 140 2.12 1.90 -13.89
C ILE A 140 2.87 1.58 -12.59
N LEU A 141 3.55 0.43 -12.56
CA LEU A 141 4.36 0.03 -11.41
C LEU A 141 5.53 0.99 -11.22
N LEU A 142 6.18 1.40 -12.31
CA LEU A 142 7.26 2.38 -12.25
C LEU A 142 6.78 3.72 -11.69
N LYS A 143 5.63 4.22 -12.13
CA LYS A 143 4.99 5.44 -11.58
C LYS A 143 4.70 5.29 -10.08
N LEU A 144 4.24 4.11 -9.64
CA LEU A 144 3.98 3.86 -8.23
C LEU A 144 5.27 3.86 -7.40
N ILE A 145 6.33 3.22 -7.90
CA ILE A 145 7.65 3.17 -7.25
C ILE A 145 8.26 4.57 -7.16
N GLN A 146 8.15 5.38 -8.21
CA GLN A 146 8.60 6.78 -8.22
C GLN A 146 7.86 7.61 -7.17
N ASN A 147 6.52 7.42 -7.05
CA ASN A 147 5.71 8.11 -6.04
C ASN A 147 5.94 7.60 -4.62
N ALA A 148 6.62 6.48 -4.47
CA ALA A 148 7.10 5.92 -3.21
C ALA A 148 8.55 6.33 -2.87
N ASP A 149 9.15 7.26 -3.62
CA ASP A 149 10.55 7.67 -3.49
C ASP A 149 11.54 6.49 -3.66
N TYR A 150 11.20 5.54 -4.54
CA TYR A 150 11.94 4.30 -4.80
C TYR A 150 12.02 3.34 -3.59
N ASP A 151 11.19 3.56 -2.59
CA ASP A 151 11.01 2.63 -1.47
C ASP A 151 10.04 1.49 -1.90
N ILE A 152 10.59 0.30 -2.13
CA ILE A 152 9.82 -0.86 -2.60
C ILE A 152 8.81 -1.33 -1.55
N ASP A 153 9.16 -1.33 -0.27
CA ASP A 153 8.26 -1.75 0.81
C ASP A 153 7.07 -0.81 0.95
N ARG A 154 7.31 0.46 0.71
CA ARG A 154 6.28 1.48 0.66
C ARG A 154 5.42 1.37 -0.60
N ALA A 155 6.04 1.11 -1.75
CA ALA A 155 5.34 0.91 -3.03
C ALA A 155 4.38 -0.29 -3.00
N GLN A 156 4.77 -1.40 -2.37
CA GLN A 156 3.94 -2.60 -2.24
C GLN A 156 2.59 -2.36 -1.54
N ARG A 157 2.49 -1.29 -0.77
CA ARG A 157 1.27 -0.87 -0.05
C ARG A 157 0.52 0.25 -0.76
N GLY A 158 1.00 0.68 -1.91
CA GLY A 158 0.40 1.74 -2.69
C GLY A 158 -0.95 1.37 -3.30
N ILE A 159 -1.66 2.39 -3.75
CA ILE A 159 -2.93 2.27 -4.46
C ILE A 159 -2.72 2.61 -5.92
N ILE A 160 -3.11 1.71 -6.81
CA ILE A 160 -3.18 1.95 -8.24
C ILE A 160 -4.65 2.18 -8.60
N TYR A 161 -4.92 3.28 -9.26
CA TYR A 161 -6.23 3.62 -9.80
C TYR A 161 -6.18 3.58 -11.33
N ILE A 162 -6.94 2.65 -11.91
CA ILE A 162 -7.07 2.52 -13.36
C ILE A 162 -8.41 3.16 -13.75
N CYS A 163 -8.36 4.23 -14.55
CA CYS A 163 -9.56 4.92 -15.02
C CYS A 163 -9.93 4.49 -16.43
N LEU A 164 -11.15 4.84 -16.85
CA LEU A 164 -11.70 4.60 -18.19
C LEU A 164 -11.69 3.11 -18.60
N LEU A 165 -12.03 2.22 -17.66
CA LEU A 165 -12.32 0.83 -18.00
C LEU A 165 -13.62 0.78 -18.80
N TYR A 166 -13.54 0.61 -20.11
CA TYR A 166 -14.67 0.29 -20.95
C TYR A 166 -14.72 -1.24 -21.15
N THR A 167 -15.84 -1.85 -20.83
CA THR A 167 -16.08 -3.23 -21.23
C THR A 167 -16.63 -3.23 -22.65
N SER A 168 -16.19 -4.15 -23.49
CA SER A 168 -16.62 -4.28 -24.91
C SER A 168 -18.13 -4.47 -25.08
N ASP A 169 -18.83 -4.89 -24.04
CA ASP A 169 -20.28 -5.12 -24.04
C ASP A 169 -21.13 -3.83 -24.05
N ALA A 170 -20.51 -2.66 -23.81
CA ALA A 170 -21.23 -1.39 -23.91
C ALA A 170 -21.46 -0.92 -25.37
N ALA A 171 -20.92 -1.61 -26.35
CA ALA A 171 -21.04 -1.25 -27.78
C ALA A 171 -22.23 -1.95 -28.50
N ASP A 172 -22.90 -2.91 -27.86
CA ASP A 172 -23.93 -3.75 -28.50
C ASP A 172 -25.38 -3.38 -28.17
N ASP A 173 -25.58 -2.34 -27.36
CA ASP A 173 -26.92 -1.75 -27.10
C ASP A 173 -27.14 -0.51 -28.01
N ARG A 174 -27.27 -0.76 -29.33
CA ARG A 174 -27.88 0.18 -30.30
C ARG A 174 -28.96 -0.51 -31.11
#